data_50b727d5fa31b54dea56d0e28bd0c78c
#
_entry.id   50b727d5fa31b54dea56d0e28bd0c78c
#
_cell.length_a   1.000
_cell.length_b   1.000
_cell.length_c   1.000
_cell.angle_alpha   90.00
_cell.angle_beta   90.00
_cell.angle_gamma   90.00
#
_symmetry.space_group_name_H-M   'P 1'
#
loop_
_entity.id
_entity.type
_entity.pdbx_description
1 polymer ?
#
loop_
_entity_poly.entity_id
_entity_poly.type
_entity_poly.pdbx_seq_one_letter_code
_entity_poly.pdbx_strand_id
1 'polypeptide(L)'
;METKRIRKLLLCVCGGYQAFTVPGFVVALLRHFADDVQVVLSRSSLTLVSREAVEVASRNPVFVEMTDRAAGIYVPHIELTRGVDLTLVYPATANLLGKLANGIADELIPALLLASKTPTVIVPVANESMIDHPAVQRNMEALRRDGYLVIDPPASIEIATREGLEEHAGPFPYPPLLMYLSAVASGKIAAIPIRSDS
;
A
#
# COMPACT_ATOMS: atom_id res chain seq x y z
N MET A 1 21.23 -8.90 8.89
CA MET A 1 21.16 -7.45 8.58
C MET A 1 20.15 -6.83 9.52
N GLU A 2 20.55 -5.84 10.28
CA GLU A 2 19.66 -5.09 11.16
C GLU A 2 18.71 -4.27 10.25
N THR A 3 17.42 -4.58 10.28
CA THR A 3 16.40 -3.84 9.54
C THR A 3 16.20 -2.50 10.23
N LYS A 4 16.40 -1.38 9.51
CA LYS A 4 16.12 -0.07 10.08
C LYS A 4 14.62 0.03 10.35
N ARG A 5 14.28 0.23 11.61
CA ARG A 5 12.93 0.42 12.09
C ARG A 5 12.49 1.87 11.87
N ILE A 6 11.28 2.08 11.42
CA ILE A 6 10.65 3.41 11.28
C ILE A 6 9.63 3.63 12.40
N ARG A 7 9.32 4.89 12.71
CA ARG A 7 8.35 5.21 13.75
C ARG A 7 6.92 4.93 13.28
N LYS A 8 6.52 5.48 12.12
CA LYS A 8 5.14 5.38 11.63
C LYS A 8 5.06 4.99 10.17
N LEU A 9 4.34 3.91 9.90
CA LEU A 9 3.96 3.45 8.57
C LEU A 9 2.49 3.74 8.32
N LEU A 10 2.17 4.28 7.15
CA LEU A 10 0.81 4.33 6.63
C LEU A 10 0.61 3.20 5.61
N LEU A 11 -0.32 2.28 5.89
CA LEU A 11 -0.65 1.17 5.02
C LEU A 11 -2.02 1.43 4.34
N CYS A 12 -2.01 1.58 3.03
CA CYS A 12 -3.21 1.70 2.19
C CYS A 12 -3.52 0.35 1.53
N VAL A 13 -4.74 -0.14 1.71
CA VAL A 13 -5.15 -1.49 1.27
C VAL A 13 -6.29 -1.40 0.26
N CYS A 14 -6.08 -1.88 -0.95
CA CYS A 14 -7.11 -1.97 -1.97
C CYS A 14 -7.71 -3.39 -2.07
N GLY A 15 -8.76 -3.54 -2.88
CA GLY A 15 -9.54 -4.76 -3.03
C GLY A 15 -8.88 -5.84 -3.90
N GLY A 16 -7.56 -6.04 -3.79
CA GLY A 16 -6.89 -7.23 -4.29
C GLY A 16 -7.10 -8.42 -3.35
N TYR A 17 -7.10 -9.65 -3.87
CA TYR A 17 -7.39 -10.83 -3.03
C TYR A 17 -6.43 -10.96 -1.84
N GLN A 18 -5.20 -10.48 -1.94
CA GLN A 18 -4.24 -10.48 -0.83
C GLN A 18 -4.70 -9.65 0.38
N ALA A 19 -5.75 -8.84 0.24
CA ALA A 19 -6.29 -8.07 1.36
C ALA A 19 -6.70 -8.96 2.55
N PHE A 20 -7.10 -10.22 2.32
CA PHE A 20 -7.43 -11.16 3.40
C PHE A 20 -6.23 -11.49 4.32
N THR A 21 -5.00 -11.30 3.86
CA THR A 21 -3.78 -11.56 4.66
C THR A 21 -3.35 -10.35 5.49
N VAL A 22 -3.97 -9.17 5.28
CA VAL A 22 -3.53 -7.89 5.86
C VAL A 22 -3.44 -7.90 7.40
N PRO A 23 -4.36 -8.49 8.18
CA PRO A 23 -4.20 -8.51 9.64
C PRO A 23 -2.88 -9.16 10.07
N GLY A 24 -2.52 -10.30 9.48
CA GLY A 24 -1.23 -10.96 9.74
C GLY A 24 -0.03 -10.16 9.25
N PHE A 25 -0.18 -9.48 8.13
CA PHE A 25 0.86 -8.60 7.60
C PHE A 25 1.10 -7.37 8.49
N VAL A 26 0.06 -6.76 9.05
CA VAL A 26 0.18 -5.66 10.02
C VAL A 26 0.97 -6.11 11.25
N VAL A 27 0.68 -7.31 11.79
CA VAL A 27 1.46 -7.87 12.90
C VAL A 27 2.93 -8.07 12.52
N ALA A 28 3.22 -8.54 11.32
CA ALA A 28 4.60 -8.69 10.83
C ALA A 28 5.31 -7.35 10.68
N LEU A 29 4.63 -6.32 10.15
CA LEU A 29 5.15 -4.95 10.04
C LEU A 29 5.49 -4.36 11.42
N LEU A 30 4.58 -4.48 12.39
CA LEU A 30 4.80 -4.02 13.77
C LEU A 30 5.95 -4.77 14.44
N ARG A 31 6.09 -6.06 14.17
CA ARG A 31 7.16 -6.87 14.77
C ARG A 31 8.54 -6.55 14.20
N HIS A 32 8.65 -6.30 12.89
CA HIS A 32 9.94 -6.31 12.19
C HIS A 32 10.33 -4.99 11.54
N PHE A 33 9.40 -4.02 11.38
CA PHE A 33 9.68 -2.87 10.53
C PHE A 33 9.27 -1.51 11.14
N ALA A 34 8.08 -1.38 11.73
CA ALA A 34 7.54 -0.11 12.20
C ALA A 34 7.13 -0.17 13.68
N ASP A 35 7.18 0.97 14.38
CA ASP A 35 6.69 1.08 15.76
C ASP A 35 5.18 1.28 15.79
N ASP A 36 4.64 1.93 14.77
CA ASP A 36 3.23 2.22 14.59
C ASP A 36 2.80 1.97 13.13
N VAL A 37 1.63 1.35 12.93
CA VAL A 37 1.03 1.10 11.62
C VAL A 37 -0.39 1.64 11.61
N GLN A 38 -0.60 2.74 10.88
CA GLN A 38 -1.92 3.26 10.57
C GLN A 38 -2.45 2.62 9.30
N VAL A 39 -3.67 2.12 9.31
CA VAL A 39 -4.26 1.44 8.15
C VAL A 39 -5.44 2.23 7.58
N VAL A 40 -5.49 2.30 6.25
CA VAL A 40 -6.61 2.82 5.47
C VAL A 40 -7.06 1.72 4.51
N LEU A 41 -8.34 1.37 4.56
CA LEU A 41 -8.95 0.37 3.69
C LEU A 41 -9.78 1.06 2.60
N SER A 42 -9.75 0.54 1.38
CA SER A 42 -10.73 0.91 0.36
C SER A 42 -12.07 0.22 0.63
N ARG A 43 -13.17 0.76 0.09
CA ARG A 43 -14.49 0.09 0.18
C ARG A 43 -14.44 -1.33 -0.37
N SER A 44 -13.75 -1.54 -1.48
CA SER A 44 -13.62 -2.87 -2.11
C SER A 44 -12.83 -3.87 -1.27
N SER A 45 -11.90 -3.43 -0.43
CA SER A 45 -11.16 -4.35 0.45
C SER A 45 -12.01 -4.89 1.60
N LEU A 46 -13.07 -4.19 2.00
CA LEU A 46 -14.00 -4.66 3.06
C LEU A 46 -14.74 -5.95 2.71
N THR A 47 -14.80 -6.32 1.42
CA THR A 47 -15.37 -7.61 1.01
C THR A 47 -14.40 -8.79 1.25
N LEU A 48 -13.13 -8.51 1.54
CA LEU A 48 -12.05 -9.49 1.67
C LEU A 48 -11.45 -9.52 3.08
N VAL A 49 -11.51 -8.39 3.80
CA VAL A 49 -10.97 -8.27 5.16
C VAL A 49 -11.89 -7.44 6.04
N SER A 50 -12.10 -7.89 7.28
CA SER A 50 -12.89 -7.14 8.25
C SER A 50 -12.09 -5.94 8.78
N ARG A 51 -12.76 -4.78 8.88
CA ARG A 51 -12.21 -3.57 9.50
C ARG A 51 -11.75 -3.85 10.93
N GLU A 52 -12.57 -4.55 11.70
CA GLU A 52 -12.32 -4.89 13.11
C GLU A 52 -11.08 -5.78 13.27
N ALA A 53 -10.88 -6.74 12.36
CA ALA A 53 -9.68 -7.59 12.40
C ALA A 53 -8.40 -6.78 12.19
N VAL A 54 -8.44 -5.76 11.34
CA VAL A 54 -7.31 -4.87 11.11
C VAL A 54 -7.11 -3.91 12.28
N GLU A 55 -8.18 -3.38 12.89
CA GLU A 55 -8.12 -2.54 14.10
C GLU A 55 -7.50 -3.30 15.28
N VAL A 56 -7.88 -4.57 15.47
CA VAL A 56 -7.28 -5.43 16.51
C VAL A 56 -5.79 -5.65 16.23
N ALA A 57 -5.41 -5.89 14.99
CA ALA A 57 -4.02 -6.14 14.61
C ALA A 57 -3.13 -4.90 14.75
N SER A 58 -3.61 -3.73 14.31
CA SER A 58 -2.87 -2.46 14.33
C SER A 58 -2.94 -1.74 15.68
N ARG A 59 -3.97 -1.98 16.47
CA ARG A 59 -4.38 -1.21 17.66
C ARG A 59 -4.66 0.27 17.36
N ASN A 60 -5.00 0.56 16.12
CA ASN A 60 -5.36 1.89 15.62
C ASN A 60 -6.75 1.85 14.99
N PRO A 61 -7.52 2.94 15.03
CA PRO A 61 -8.72 3.08 14.21
C PRO A 61 -8.38 2.92 12.73
N VAL A 62 -9.22 2.21 12.00
CA VAL A 62 -9.08 2.04 10.55
C VAL A 62 -10.02 3.02 9.83
N PHE A 63 -9.52 3.68 8.82
CA PHE A 63 -10.27 4.64 8.01
C PHE A 63 -10.62 4.04 6.64
N VAL A 64 -11.80 4.37 6.14
CA VAL A 64 -12.32 3.92 4.85
C VAL A 64 -12.79 5.10 4.02
N GLU A 65 -13.51 6.02 4.66
CA GLU A 65 -14.18 7.13 4.01
C GLU A 65 -13.49 8.47 4.30
N MET A 66 -13.59 9.40 3.38
CA MET A 66 -13.13 10.78 3.61
C MET A 66 -13.89 11.49 4.75
N THR A 67 -15.06 10.95 5.10
CA THR A 67 -15.93 11.48 6.16
C THR A 67 -15.74 10.75 7.50
N ASP A 68 -14.90 9.73 7.57
CA ASP A 68 -14.62 9.03 8.83
C ASP A 68 -14.02 10.00 9.86
N ARG A 69 -14.44 9.81 11.12
CA ARG A 69 -13.95 10.60 12.25
C ARG A 69 -13.62 9.65 13.39
N ALA A 70 -12.36 9.61 13.79
CA ALA A 70 -11.89 8.79 14.89
C ALA A 70 -10.59 9.35 15.46
N ALA A 71 -10.33 9.14 16.74
CA ALA A 71 -9.07 9.51 17.39
C ALA A 71 -8.63 10.98 17.17
N GLY A 72 -9.58 11.90 17.03
CA GLY A 72 -9.29 13.32 16.77
C GLY A 72 -8.97 13.67 15.32
N ILE A 73 -9.11 12.73 14.39
CA ILE A 73 -8.94 12.94 12.95
C ILE A 73 -10.27 13.48 12.37
N TYR A 74 -10.24 14.64 11.72
CA TYR A 74 -11.38 15.30 11.10
C TYR A 74 -11.25 15.45 9.58
N VAL A 75 -10.03 15.49 9.05
CA VAL A 75 -9.73 15.60 7.63
C VAL A 75 -8.77 14.47 7.24
N PRO A 76 -9.27 13.20 7.12
CA PRO A 76 -8.43 12.01 7.04
C PRO A 76 -7.35 12.06 5.96
N HIS A 77 -7.70 12.51 4.72
CA HIS A 77 -6.75 12.54 3.61
C HIS A 77 -5.54 13.48 3.83
N ILE A 78 -5.63 14.43 4.78
CA ILE A 78 -4.53 15.32 5.14
C ILE A 78 -3.87 14.85 6.44
N GLU A 79 -4.69 14.58 7.47
CA GLU A 79 -4.18 14.37 8.81
C GLU A 79 -3.48 13.01 8.96
N LEU A 80 -3.94 11.97 8.24
CA LEU A 80 -3.32 10.65 8.25
C LEU A 80 -1.91 10.62 7.62
N THR A 81 -1.55 11.59 6.79
CA THR A 81 -0.21 11.69 6.20
C THR A 81 0.81 12.37 7.11
N ARG A 82 0.35 13.02 8.20
CA ARG A 82 1.25 13.77 9.10
C ARG A 82 2.09 12.84 9.95
N GLY A 83 3.39 13.12 9.98
CA GLY A 83 4.35 12.37 10.81
C GLY A 83 4.56 10.92 10.35
N VAL A 84 4.14 10.57 9.14
CA VAL A 84 4.40 9.28 8.50
C VAL A 84 5.79 9.28 7.90
N ASP A 85 6.57 8.25 8.18
CA ASP A 85 7.92 8.09 7.65
C ASP A 85 7.91 7.39 6.27
N LEU A 86 6.94 6.51 6.03
CA LEU A 86 6.76 5.77 4.78
C LEU A 86 5.29 5.43 4.57
N THR A 87 4.82 5.54 3.33
CA THR A 87 3.51 5.02 2.90
C THR A 87 3.70 3.75 2.07
N LEU A 88 2.96 2.71 2.39
CA LEU A 88 2.90 1.47 1.63
C LEU A 88 1.48 1.26 1.10
N VAL A 89 1.36 1.04 -0.20
CA VAL A 89 0.10 0.65 -0.85
C VAL A 89 0.19 -0.83 -1.19
N TYR A 90 -0.52 -1.65 -0.43
CA TYR A 90 -0.50 -3.11 -0.60
C TYR A 90 -1.80 -3.77 -0.09
N PRO A 91 -2.47 -4.56 -0.95
CA PRO A 91 -2.30 -4.67 -2.39
C PRO A 91 -2.79 -3.42 -3.13
N ALA A 92 -2.12 -3.02 -4.23
CA ALA A 92 -2.56 -1.94 -5.11
C ALA A 92 -3.23 -2.52 -6.36
N THR A 93 -4.51 -2.20 -6.57
CA THR A 93 -5.25 -2.67 -7.74
C THR A 93 -5.00 -1.80 -8.98
N ALA A 94 -5.20 -2.36 -10.18
CA ALA A 94 -5.14 -1.60 -11.44
C ALA A 94 -6.09 -0.38 -11.44
N ASN A 95 -7.23 -0.46 -10.73
CA ASN A 95 -8.15 0.67 -10.55
C ASN A 95 -7.46 1.84 -9.82
N LEU A 96 -6.78 1.56 -8.70
CA LEU A 96 -6.05 2.60 -7.96
C LEU A 96 -4.92 3.18 -8.82
N LEU A 97 -4.14 2.33 -9.52
CA LEU A 97 -3.07 2.80 -10.41
C LEU A 97 -3.61 3.77 -11.48
N GLY A 98 -4.75 3.42 -12.09
CA GLY A 98 -5.43 4.28 -13.07
C GLY A 98 -5.90 5.60 -12.46
N LYS A 99 -6.56 5.57 -11.30
CA LYS A 99 -7.02 6.79 -10.61
C LYS A 99 -5.84 7.71 -10.27
N LEU A 100 -4.81 7.16 -9.63
CA LEU A 100 -3.68 7.92 -9.15
C LEU A 100 -2.87 8.55 -10.31
N ALA A 101 -2.60 7.78 -11.38
CA ALA A 101 -1.89 8.26 -12.57
C ALA A 101 -2.63 9.37 -13.34
N ASN A 102 -3.95 9.52 -13.12
CA ASN A 102 -4.78 10.54 -13.73
C ASN A 102 -5.27 11.61 -12.73
N GLY A 103 -4.76 11.63 -11.50
CA GLY A 103 -5.11 12.63 -10.48
C GLY A 103 -6.55 12.54 -9.97
N ILE A 104 -7.19 11.38 -10.06
CA ILE A 104 -8.57 11.16 -9.59
C ILE A 104 -8.57 10.90 -8.09
N ALA A 105 -9.24 11.74 -7.32
CA ALA A 105 -9.29 11.74 -5.85
C ALA A 105 -10.72 11.56 -5.30
N ASP A 106 -11.46 10.62 -5.85
CA ASP A 106 -12.88 10.37 -5.54
C ASP A 106 -13.09 9.50 -4.28
N GLU A 107 -12.02 8.89 -3.75
CA GLU A 107 -12.00 8.05 -2.55
C GLU A 107 -10.85 8.46 -1.62
N LEU A 108 -10.88 7.97 -0.37
CA LEU A 108 -9.89 8.36 0.65
C LEU A 108 -8.44 8.01 0.25
N ILE A 109 -8.18 6.80 -0.25
CA ILE A 109 -6.81 6.37 -0.59
C ILE A 109 -6.20 7.25 -1.69
N PRO A 110 -6.80 7.42 -2.88
CA PRO A 110 -6.19 8.28 -3.90
C PRO A 110 -6.09 9.74 -3.45
N ALA A 111 -7.06 10.29 -2.71
CA ALA A 111 -6.99 11.65 -2.18
C ALA A 111 -5.81 11.82 -1.21
N LEU A 112 -5.60 10.85 -0.33
CA LEU A 112 -4.51 10.82 0.65
C LEU A 112 -3.15 10.71 -0.06
N LEU A 113 -3.01 9.85 -1.06
CA LEU A 113 -1.76 9.65 -1.79
C LEU A 113 -1.38 10.90 -2.60
N LEU A 114 -2.36 11.59 -3.21
CA LEU A 114 -2.12 12.85 -3.92
C LEU A 114 -1.77 14.01 -2.97
N ALA A 115 -2.27 14.00 -1.73
CA ALA A 115 -1.96 15.00 -0.72
C ALA A 115 -0.63 14.73 0.02
N SER A 116 -0.10 13.51 -0.06
CA SER A 116 1.08 13.08 0.70
C SER A 116 2.38 13.55 0.05
N LYS A 117 3.32 13.98 0.89
CA LYS A 117 4.74 14.21 0.51
C LYS A 117 5.66 13.09 1.01
N THR A 118 5.09 12.07 1.64
CA THR A 118 5.84 10.95 2.21
C THR A 118 6.30 10.00 1.10
N PRO A 119 7.52 9.45 1.17
CA PRO A 119 7.95 8.38 0.27
C PRO A 119 6.90 7.29 0.21
N THR A 120 6.45 6.93 -0.99
CA THR A 120 5.34 5.99 -1.16
C THR A 120 5.77 4.82 -2.03
N VAL A 121 5.66 3.62 -1.47
CA VAL A 121 5.88 2.36 -2.16
C VAL A 121 4.53 1.79 -2.60
N ILE A 122 4.39 1.47 -3.86
CA ILE A 122 3.19 0.87 -4.45
C ILE A 122 3.53 -0.55 -4.90
N VAL A 123 2.77 -1.52 -4.41
CA VAL A 123 2.90 -2.94 -4.79
C VAL A 123 1.66 -3.33 -5.61
N PRO A 124 1.76 -3.31 -6.95
CA PRO A 124 0.67 -3.70 -7.82
C PRO A 124 0.32 -5.17 -7.64
N VAL A 125 -0.98 -5.45 -7.60
CA VAL A 125 -1.52 -6.81 -7.53
C VAL A 125 -2.72 -6.92 -8.46
N ALA A 126 -2.55 -7.66 -9.54
CA ALA A 126 -3.58 -8.03 -10.50
C ALA A 126 -3.15 -9.31 -11.21
N ASN A 127 -4.02 -9.92 -12.01
CA ASN A 127 -3.61 -11.04 -12.84
C ASN A 127 -2.62 -10.57 -13.92
N GLU A 128 -1.86 -11.52 -14.47
CA GLU A 128 -0.78 -11.25 -15.41
C GLU A 128 -1.29 -10.48 -16.64
N SER A 129 -2.41 -10.90 -17.23
CA SER A 129 -3.01 -10.22 -18.39
C SER A 129 -3.39 -8.76 -18.11
N MET A 130 -3.81 -8.45 -16.87
CA MET A 130 -4.09 -7.05 -16.47
C MET A 130 -2.81 -6.27 -16.28
N ILE A 131 -1.79 -6.88 -15.65
CA ILE A 131 -0.49 -6.22 -15.46
C ILE A 131 0.15 -5.90 -16.80
N ASP A 132 0.14 -6.84 -17.74
CA ASP A 132 0.75 -6.68 -19.08
C ASP A 132 -0.04 -5.76 -20.01
N HIS A 133 -1.28 -5.43 -19.62
CA HIS A 133 -2.10 -4.56 -20.46
C HIS A 133 -1.44 -3.18 -20.64
N PRO A 134 -1.30 -2.68 -21.90
CA PRO A 134 -0.59 -1.42 -22.18
C PRO A 134 -1.08 -0.22 -21.35
N ALA A 135 -2.36 -0.16 -21.00
CA ALA A 135 -2.91 0.91 -20.18
C ALA A 135 -2.38 0.84 -18.74
N VAL A 136 -2.25 -0.37 -18.16
CA VAL A 136 -1.72 -0.55 -16.80
C VAL A 136 -0.22 -0.24 -16.78
N GLN A 137 0.52 -0.71 -17.78
CA GLN A 137 1.95 -0.40 -17.92
C GLN A 137 2.19 1.12 -18.04
N ARG A 138 1.42 1.85 -18.85
CA ARG A 138 1.50 3.32 -18.95
C ARG A 138 1.22 4.00 -17.60
N ASN A 139 0.22 3.52 -16.85
CA ASN A 139 -0.10 4.08 -15.53
C ASN A 139 1.04 3.84 -14.54
N MET A 140 1.60 2.64 -14.49
CA MET A 140 2.75 2.33 -13.63
C MET A 140 3.96 3.22 -13.96
N GLU A 141 4.25 3.39 -15.25
CA GLU A 141 5.34 4.24 -15.72
C GLU A 141 5.09 5.73 -15.40
N ALA A 142 3.85 6.22 -15.55
CA ALA A 142 3.47 7.57 -15.15
C ALA A 142 3.71 7.77 -13.64
N LEU A 143 3.27 6.83 -12.80
CA LEU A 143 3.48 6.90 -11.36
C LEU A 143 4.96 6.89 -10.97
N ARG A 144 5.81 6.11 -11.65
CA ARG A 144 7.26 6.15 -11.44
C ARG A 144 7.85 7.53 -11.76
N ARG A 145 7.43 8.14 -12.86
CA ARG A 145 7.84 9.51 -13.24
C ARG A 145 7.36 10.56 -12.25
N ASP A 146 6.20 10.34 -11.65
CA ASP A 146 5.63 11.22 -10.63
C ASP A 146 6.28 11.03 -9.25
N GLY A 147 7.26 10.11 -9.13
CA GLY A 147 8.06 9.91 -7.92
C GLY A 147 7.58 8.79 -6.99
N TYR A 148 6.57 8.02 -7.37
CA TYR A 148 6.17 6.83 -6.62
C TYR A 148 7.15 5.67 -6.87
N LEU A 149 7.45 4.92 -5.82
CA LEU A 149 8.23 3.68 -5.91
C LEU A 149 7.31 2.51 -6.27
N VAL A 150 7.04 2.34 -7.56
CA VAL A 150 6.20 1.24 -8.05
C VAL A 150 7.07 0.00 -8.24
N ILE A 151 6.86 -1.00 -7.38
CA ILE A 151 7.53 -2.31 -7.46
C ILE A 151 6.98 -3.08 -8.66
N ASP A 152 7.84 -3.77 -9.39
CA ASP A 152 7.37 -4.71 -10.40
C ASP A 152 6.58 -5.83 -9.71
N PRO A 153 5.36 -6.12 -10.19
CA PRO A 153 4.52 -7.09 -9.52
C PRO A 153 5.20 -8.45 -9.50
N PRO A 154 5.25 -9.11 -8.33
CA PRO A 154 5.71 -10.50 -8.27
C PRO A 154 4.75 -11.38 -9.08
N ALA A 155 5.24 -12.48 -9.61
CA ALA A 155 4.39 -13.51 -10.20
C ALA A 155 3.23 -13.81 -9.25
N SER A 156 2.00 -13.66 -9.71
CA SER A 156 0.81 -13.84 -8.88
C SER A 156 0.13 -15.16 -9.20
N ILE A 157 -0.47 -15.76 -8.18
CA ILE A 157 -1.34 -16.93 -8.36
C ILE A 157 -2.56 -16.49 -9.16
N GLU A 158 -2.86 -17.17 -10.25
CA GLU A 158 -4.14 -17.01 -10.96
C GLU A 158 -5.24 -17.77 -10.22
N ILE A 159 -5.93 -17.06 -9.32
CA ILE A 159 -6.96 -17.68 -8.45
C ILE A 159 -8.14 -18.21 -9.27
N ALA A 160 -8.46 -17.59 -10.40
CA ALA A 160 -9.60 -17.99 -11.21
C ALA A 160 -9.39 -19.39 -11.83
N THR A 161 -8.18 -19.72 -12.25
CA THR A 161 -7.82 -21.02 -12.83
C THR A 161 -7.23 -21.99 -11.82
N ARG A 162 -6.82 -21.49 -10.64
CA ARG A 162 -6.03 -22.22 -9.64
C ARG A 162 -4.64 -22.66 -10.14
N GLU A 163 -4.18 -22.14 -11.24
CA GLU A 163 -2.84 -22.37 -11.74
C GLU A 163 -1.80 -21.71 -10.81
N GLY A 164 -0.68 -22.38 -10.60
CA GLY A 164 0.38 -21.88 -9.72
C GLY A 164 0.13 -22.04 -8.22
N LEU A 165 -0.99 -22.60 -7.77
CA LEU A 165 -1.26 -22.80 -6.34
C LEU A 165 -0.20 -23.68 -5.66
N GLU A 166 0.30 -24.71 -6.34
CA GLU A 166 1.33 -25.62 -5.81
C GLU A 166 2.70 -24.93 -5.69
N GLU A 167 3.00 -24.02 -6.61
CA GLU A 167 4.27 -23.28 -6.64
C GLU A 167 4.29 -22.11 -5.65
N HIS A 168 3.12 -21.56 -5.33
CA HIS A 168 2.97 -20.34 -4.55
C HIS A 168 2.24 -20.56 -3.21
N ALA A 169 2.07 -21.77 -2.76
CA ALA A 169 1.39 -22.14 -1.51
C ALA A 169 2.12 -21.68 -0.22
N GLY A 170 3.21 -20.94 -0.34
CA GLY A 170 3.90 -20.33 0.79
C GLY A 170 3.23 -19.04 1.27
N PRO A 171 3.52 -18.62 2.50
CA PRO A 171 3.10 -17.30 2.96
C PRO A 171 3.65 -16.27 1.98
N PHE A 172 2.81 -15.27 1.65
CA PHE A 172 3.19 -14.14 0.80
C PHE A 172 4.64 -13.72 1.09
N PRO A 173 5.47 -13.31 0.09
CA PRO A 173 6.89 -13.01 0.27
C PRO A 173 7.12 -11.74 1.11
N TYR A 174 6.63 -11.74 2.38
CA TYR A 174 6.88 -10.65 3.32
C TYR A 174 8.38 -10.36 3.50
N PRO A 175 9.28 -11.36 3.61
CA PRO A 175 10.69 -11.06 3.79
C PRO A 175 11.30 -10.20 2.67
N PRO A 176 11.13 -10.49 1.38
CA PRO A 176 11.63 -9.62 0.31
C PRO A 176 11.04 -8.21 0.35
N LEU A 177 9.73 -8.08 0.59
CA LEU A 177 9.10 -6.78 0.71
C LEU A 177 9.64 -5.98 1.91
N LEU A 178 9.76 -6.60 3.07
CA LEU A 178 10.34 -5.96 4.26
C LEU A 178 11.79 -5.51 4.04
N MET A 179 12.60 -6.30 3.32
CA MET A 179 13.97 -5.91 2.94
C MET A 179 13.96 -4.69 2.02
N TYR A 180 13.06 -4.64 1.04
CA TYR A 180 12.90 -3.51 0.14
C TYR A 180 12.47 -2.25 0.91
N LEU A 181 11.45 -2.34 1.76
CA LEU A 181 10.98 -1.23 2.60
C LEU A 181 12.10 -0.70 3.51
N SER A 182 12.92 -1.59 4.07
CA SER A 182 14.07 -1.19 4.89
C SER A 182 15.14 -0.46 4.07
N ALA A 183 15.35 -0.86 2.82
CA ALA A 183 16.28 -0.17 1.92
C ALA A 183 15.78 1.23 1.55
N VAL A 184 14.47 1.39 1.31
CA VAL A 184 13.82 2.70 1.10
C VAL A 184 13.96 3.57 2.34
N ALA A 185 13.56 3.06 3.51
CA ALA A 185 13.61 3.78 4.78
C ALA A 185 15.04 4.21 5.20
N SER A 186 16.07 3.48 4.73
CA SER A 186 17.48 3.82 4.97
C SER A 186 18.10 4.74 3.92
N GLY A 187 17.33 5.16 2.92
CA GLY A 187 17.81 6.01 1.81
C GLY A 187 18.72 5.28 0.83
N LYS A 188 18.81 3.95 0.90
CA LYS A 188 19.60 3.13 -0.06
C LYS A 188 18.91 3.03 -1.42
N ILE A 189 17.58 3.17 -1.44
CA ILE A 189 16.77 3.31 -2.64
C ILE A 189 16.12 4.69 -2.55
N ALA A 190 16.48 5.59 -3.46
CA ALA A 190 15.95 6.94 -3.48
C ALA A 190 14.51 6.91 -4.02
N ALA A 191 13.54 7.39 -3.22
CA ALA A 191 12.33 7.94 -3.77
C ALA A 191 12.71 9.28 -4.44
N ILE A 192 12.35 9.45 -5.70
CA ILE A 192 12.45 10.76 -6.35
C ILE A 192 11.47 11.67 -5.60
N PRO A 193 11.89 12.82 -5.04
CA PRO A 193 10.98 13.71 -4.33
C PRO A 193 9.87 14.16 -5.29
N ILE A 194 8.63 14.00 -4.87
CA ILE A 194 7.42 14.33 -5.65
C ILE A 194 7.33 15.84 -5.96
N ARG A 195 8.15 16.67 -5.33
CA ARG A 195 8.49 18.06 -5.73
C ARG A 195 9.76 18.51 -5.00
N SER A 196 10.73 19.03 -5.76
CA SER A 196 11.69 19.97 -5.21
C SER A 196 10.95 21.26 -4.86
N ASP A 197 11.10 21.74 -3.64
CA ASP A 197 10.65 23.09 -3.28
C ASP A 197 11.35 24.08 -4.21
N SER A 198 10.59 24.66 -5.14
CA SER A 198 10.96 25.87 -5.90
C SER A 198 10.26 27.05 -5.28
#